data_04dd68a68bd45f772268859a3d2a520d
#
_entry.id   04dd68a68bd45f772268859a3d2a520d
#
_cell.length_a   1.000
_cell.length_b   1.000
_cell.length_c   1.000
_cell.angle_alpha   90.00
_cell.angle_beta   90.00
_cell.angle_gamma   90.00
#
_symmetry.space_group_name_H-M   'P 1'
#
loop_
_entity.id
_entity.type
_entity.pdbx_description
1 polymer ?
#
loop_
_entity_poly.entity_id
_entity_poly.type
_entity_poly.pdbx_seq_one_letter_code
_entity_poly.pdbx_strand_id
1 'polypeptide(L)'
;MDITELLAFGVKNKASDLHLSAGLPPMIRVHGDIRKINLPAMEHKEVHAMVYDIMNDGQRKIYEENKEVDFSFEVPGLARFRVNAFVHNRGAGAVMRTIPSKILSLEDLKCPKIFESISDFPRGMVLVTGPTGSGKSTTLAAMVNHRNENEMGHILTVEDPIEFVHESKKSLVNQREVGPHTLSFQNALRSALREDPDIILVGEMRDLETIRLAMSAAETGHLVFGTLHTSSAAKTIDRIIDVFPADEKEMVRAMLSESLRAVISQTLLKTKDGSGRVAAHEIMICTPAIRNLIREAKVPQMYSSIQTGGGIGMQTLDQCLQDLVKRNVVSVAEARTKAANKETFPV
;
A
#
# COMPACT_ATOMS: atom_id res chain seq x y z
N MET A 1 -5.37 -1.16 -34.33
CA MET A 1 -5.84 -1.44 -32.95
C MET A 1 -5.37 -0.26 -32.11
N ASP A 2 -6.27 0.37 -31.39
CA ASP A 2 -5.91 1.48 -30.52
C ASP A 2 -5.49 0.98 -29.12
N ILE A 3 -5.01 1.88 -28.28
CA ILE A 3 -4.53 1.52 -26.95
C ILE A 3 -5.65 0.99 -26.06
N THR A 4 -6.87 1.48 -26.22
CA THR A 4 -8.04 1.06 -25.43
C THR A 4 -8.40 -0.39 -25.72
N GLU A 5 -8.31 -0.81 -26.98
CA GLU A 5 -8.53 -2.20 -27.39
C GLU A 5 -7.48 -3.14 -26.78
N LEU A 6 -6.20 -2.73 -26.77
CA LEU A 6 -5.11 -3.50 -26.13
C LEU A 6 -5.30 -3.63 -24.62
N LEU A 7 -5.71 -2.55 -23.96
CA LEU A 7 -6.00 -2.54 -22.53
C LEU A 7 -7.22 -3.42 -22.21
N ALA A 8 -8.28 -3.34 -23.00
CA ALA A 8 -9.45 -4.19 -22.84
C ALA A 8 -9.11 -5.67 -23.03
N PHE A 9 -8.25 -5.99 -24.01
CA PHE A 9 -7.71 -7.35 -24.19
C PHE A 9 -6.94 -7.80 -22.95
N GLY A 10 -6.08 -6.95 -22.39
CA GLY A 10 -5.33 -7.23 -21.17
C GLY A 10 -6.25 -7.54 -19.98
N VAL A 11 -7.23 -6.68 -19.72
CA VAL A 11 -8.21 -6.85 -18.62
C VAL A 11 -9.01 -8.15 -18.81
N LYS A 12 -9.50 -8.43 -20.02
CA LYS A 12 -10.23 -9.67 -20.34
C LYS A 12 -9.40 -10.93 -20.05
N ASN A 13 -8.09 -10.87 -20.30
CA ASN A 13 -7.16 -11.97 -20.04
C ASN A 13 -6.57 -11.97 -18.63
N LYS A 14 -7.09 -11.13 -17.71
CA LYS A 14 -6.61 -11.00 -16.32
C LYS A 14 -5.12 -10.67 -16.24
N ALA A 15 -4.64 -9.88 -17.20
CA ALA A 15 -3.27 -9.40 -17.19
C ALA A 15 -3.06 -8.36 -16.08
N SER A 16 -1.93 -8.46 -15.41
CA SER A 16 -1.49 -7.44 -14.45
C SER A 16 -0.93 -6.21 -15.16
N ASP A 17 -0.24 -6.41 -16.26
CA ASP A 17 0.43 -5.35 -17.01
C ASP A 17 0.31 -5.57 -18.53
N LEU A 18 0.16 -4.46 -19.28
CA LEU A 18 0.38 -4.38 -20.71
C LEU A 18 1.76 -3.75 -20.96
N HIS A 19 2.54 -4.35 -21.84
CA HIS A 19 3.85 -3.85 -22.24
C HIS A 19 3.83 -3.49 -23.73
N LEU A 20 4.17 -2.25 -24.04
CA LEU A 20 4.42 -1.76 -25.38
C LEU A 20 5.90 -1.45 -25.53
N SER A 21 6.53 -1.93 -26.60
CA SER A 21 7.95 -1.70 -26.86
C SER A 21 8.19 -1.64 -28.36
N ALA A 22 8.76 -0.55 -28.84
CA ALA A 22 9.12 -0.40 -30.25
C ALA A 22 9.97 -1.58 -30.73
N GLY A 23 9.64 -2.10 -31.91
CA GLY A 23 10.30 -3.27 -32.53
C GLY A 23 9.76 -4.63 -32.07
N LEU A 24 8.74 -4.66 -31.21
CA LEU A 24 8.17 -5.90 -30.69
C LEU A 24 6.63 -5.86 -30.75
N PRO A 25 5.96 -7.04 -30.84
CA PRO A 25 4.51 -7.09 -30.63
C PRO A 25 4.14 -6.62 -29.23
N PRO A 26 2.92 -6.12 -29.01
CA PRO A 26 2.40 -5.89 -27.67
C PRO A 26 2.44 -7.14 -26.83
N MET A 27 2.72 -7.01 -25.54
CA MET A 27 2.81 -8.13 -24.61
C MET A 27 1.98 -7.86 -23.36
N ILE A 28 1.46 -8.93 -22.76
CA ILE A 28 0.76 -8.86 -21.47
C ILE A 28 1.46 -9.74 -20.44
N ARG A 29 1.42 -9.33 -19.18
CA ARG A 29 1.86 -10.14 -18.05
C ARG A 29 0.66 -10.84 -17.42
N VAL A 30 0.65 -12.17 -17.44
CA VAL A 30 -0.41 -13.01 -16.85
C VAL A 30 0.24 -14.01 -15.91
N HIS A 31 -0.18 -14.04 -14.65
CA HIS A 31 0.39 -14.89 -13.59
C HIS A 31 1.91 -14.79 -13.42
N GLY A 32 2.47 -13.61 -13.71
CA GLY A 32 3.90 -13.36 -13.63
C GLY A 32 4.66 -13.52 -14.95
N ASP A 33 4.13 -14.27 -15.92
CA ASP A 33 4.76 -14.53 -17.21
C ASP A 33 4.40 -13.48 -18.26
N ILE A 34 5.40 -12.99 -19.00
CA ILE A 34 5.17 -12.12 -20.16
C ILE A 34 4.84 -12.98 -21.39
N ARG A 35 3.71 -12.66 -22.04
CA ARG A 35 3.19 -13.33 -23.23
C ARG A 35 2.97 -12.34 -24.36
N LYS A 36 3.42 -12.69 -25.55
CA LYS A 36 3.16 -11.89 -26.77
C LYS A 36 1.69 -11.99 -27.15
N ILE A 37 1.10 -10.86 -27.51
CA ILE A 37 -0.18 -10.83 -28.24
C ILE A 37 0.11 -11.18 -29.70
N ASN A 38 -0.77 -11.95 -30.33
CA ASN A 38 -0.61 -12.32 -31.75
C ASN A 38 -0.95 -11.14 -32.67
N LEU A 39 -0.07 -10.16 -32.68
CA LEU A 39 -0.11 -8.93 -33.49
C LEU A 39 1.27 -8.66 -34.08
N PRO A 40 1.38 -7.87 -35.14
CA PRO A 40 2.67 -7.45 -35.70
C PRO A 40 3.52 -6.71 -34.67
N ALA A 41 4.84 -6.68 -34.90
CA ALA A 41 5.73 -5.79 -34.17
C ALA A 41 5.38 -4.32 -34.47
N MET A 42 5.37 -3.50 -33.43
CA MET A 42 5.00 -2.09 -33.52
C MET A 42 6.24 -1.23 -33.77
N GLU A 43 6.15 -0.26 -34.66
CA GLU A 43 7.21 0.70 -34.87
C GLU A 43 7.23 1.77 -33.75
N HIS A 44 8.36 2.47 -33.66
CA HIS A 44 8.52 3.58 -32.71
C HIS A 44 7.36 4.60 -32.79
N LYS A 45 6.99 5.01 -34.01
CA LYS A 45 5.94 6.01 -34.23
C LYS A 45 4.58 5.54 -33.75
N GLU A 46 4.28 4.24 -33.91
CA GLU A 46 2.99 3.66 -33.46
C GLU A 46 2.92 3.65 -31.93
N VAL A 47 3.98 3.13 -31.25
CA VAL A 47 4.04 3.12 -29.78
C VAL A 47 3.99 4.55 -29.22
N HIS A 48 4.76 5.47 -29.81
CA HIS A 48 4.78 6.87 -29.39
C HIS A 48 3.39 7.51 -29.52
N ALA A 49 2.70 7.33 -30.64
CA ALA A 49 1.37 7.88 -30.85
C ALA A 49 0.36 7.33 -29.82
N MET A 50 0.33 6.02 -29.61
CA MET A 50 -0.57 5.38 -28.62
C MET A 50 -0.35 5.91 -27.20
N VAL A 51 0.90 6.07 -26.81
CA VAL A 51 1.26 6.57 -25.47
C VAL A 51 0.95 8.07 -25.35
N TYR A 52 1.19 8.83 -26.41
CA TYR A 52 0.93 10.26 -26.46
C TYR A 52 -0.57 10.59 -26.40
N ASP A 53 -1.41 9.73 -26.99
CA ASP A 53 -2.88 9.92 -27.00
C ASP A 53 -3.51 9.86 -25.61
N ILE A 54 -2.90 9.12 -24.67
CA ILE A 54 -3.39 9.02 -23.29
C ILE A 54 -2.76 10.04 -22.34
N MET A 55 -1.86 10.90 -22.82
CA MET A 55 -1.19 11.94 -22.03
C MET A 55 -1.91 13.28 -22.17
N ASN A 56 -2.02 14.02 -21.07
CA ASN A 56 -2.34 15.44 -21.09
C ASN A 56 -1.10 16.28 -21.49
N ASP A 57 -1.31 17.57 -21.74
CA ASP A 57 -0.24 18.46 -22.26
C ASP A 57 0.93 18.59 -21.28
N GLY A 58 0.68 18.59 -19.96
CA GLY A 58 1.74 18.61 -18.95
C GLY A 58 2.58 17.35 -18.95
N GLN A 59 1.94 16.18 -19.07
CA GLN A 59 2.61 14.88 -19.15
C GLN A 59 3.42 14.74 -20.44
N ARG A 60 2.88 15.24 -21.58
CA ARG A 60 3.59 15.28 -22.86
C ARG A 60 4.87 16.10 -22.74
N LYS A 61 4.80 17.28 -22.14
CA LYS A 61 5.96 18.14 -21.90
C LYS A 61 7.03 17.42 -21.06
N ILE A 62 6.65 16.80 -19.95
CA ILE A 62 7.56 16.04 -19.10
C ILE A 62 8.21 14.89 -19.87
N TYR A 63 7.43 14.14 -20.65
CA TYR A 63 7.91 13.03 -21.46
C TYR A 63 8.93 13.48 -22.52
N GLU A 64 8.67 14.60 -23.20
CA GLU A 64 9.59 15.16 -24.20
C GLU A 64 10.90 15.65 -23.57
N GLU A 65 10.85 16.28 -22.39
CA GLU A 65 12.00 16.80 -21.68
C GLU A 65 12.84 15.69 -21.02
N ASN A 66 12.20 14.78 -20.29
CA ASN A 66 12.87 13.80 -19.45
C ASN A 66 13.03 12.42 -20.11
N LYS A 67 12.37 12.15 -21.23
CA LYS A 67 12.29 10.86 -21.92
C LYS A 67 11.59 9.76 -21.14
N GLU A 68 10.95 10.11 -20.02
CA GLU A 68 10.15 9.24 -19.17
C GLU A 68 9.08 10.04 -18.43
N VAL A 69 7.96 9.40 -18.13
CA VAL A 69 6.88 9.97 -17.32
C VAL A 69 6.05 8.86 -16.67
N ASP A 70 5.72 9.06 -15.39
CA ASP A 70 4.73 8.26 -14.67
C ASP A 70 3.42 9.03 -14.57
N PHE A 71 2.30 8.36 -14.83
CA PHE A 71 0.97 8.92 -14.65
C PHE A 71 -0.08 7.82 -14.52
N SER A 72 -1.30 8.21 -14.17
CA SER A 72 -2.45 7.32 -14.20
C SER A 72 -3.54 7.89 -15.08
N PHE A 73 -4.33 7.02 -15.69
CA PHE A 73 -5.52 7.40 -16.44
C PHE A 73 -6.61 6.33 -16.30
N GLU A 74 -7.83 6.71 -16.58
CA GLU A 74 -8.99 5.84 -16.52
C GLU A 74 -9.62 5.67 -17.88
N VAL A 75 -9.96 4.43 -18.23
CA VAL A 75 -10.83 4.12 -19.34
C VAL A 75 -12.21 3.84 -18.77
N PRO A 76 -13.20 4.75 -18.98
CA PRO A 76 -14.54 4.60 -18.42
C PRO A 76 -15.16 3.25 -18.76
N GLY A 77 -15.70 2.57 -17.75
CA GLY A 77 -16.31 1.25 -17.92
C GLY A 77 -15.34 0.07 -18.07
N LEU A 78 -14.04 0.33 -18.08
CA LEU A 78 -13.02 -0.73 -18.19
C LEU A 78 -12.17 -0.86 -16.92
N ALA A 79 -11.27 0.06 -16.67
CA ALA A 79 -10.39 0.08 -15.51
C ALA A 79 -9.57 1.38 -15.45
N ARG A 80 -8.91 1.60 -14.31
CA ARG A 80 -7.85 2.60 -14.16
C ARG A 80 -6.49 1.93 -14.37
N PHE A 81 -5.55 2.67 -14.95
CA PHE A 81 -4.22 2.18 -15.29
C PHE A 81 -3.15 3.13 -14.76
N ARG A 82 -2.10 2.57 -14.17
CA ARG A 82 -0.85 3.27 -13.91
C ARG A 82 0.09 3.04 -15.09
N VAL A 83 0.62 4.10 -15.64
CA VAL A 83 1.49 4.07 -16.82
C VAL A 83 2.86 4.60 -16.45
N ASN A 84 3.89 3.84 -16.80
CA ASN A 84 5.24 4.35 -16.95
C ASN A 84 5.58 4.33 -18.44
N ALA A 85 5.75 5.50 -19.01
CA ALA A 85 6.19 5.68 -20.39
C ALA A 85 7.65 6.11 -20.43
N PHE A 86 8.43 5.54 -21.34
CA PHE A 86 9.88 5.78 -21.43
C PHE A 86 10.40 5.61 -22.85
N VAL A 87 11.63 6.06 -23.06
CA VAL A 87 12.36 5.88 -24.33
C VAL A 87 13.52 4.92 -24.10
N HIS A 88 13.71 3.97 -25.01
CA HIS A 88 14.81 3.02 -25.01
C HIS A 88 15.50 2.95 -26.37
N ASN A 89 16.54 2.11 -26.54
CA ASN A 89 17.37 2.06 -27.75
C ASN A 89 16.63 1.80 -29.08
N ARG A 90 15.44 1.18 -29.04
CA ARG A 90 14.62 0.95 -30.25
C ARG A 90 13.53 2.02 -30.43
N GLY A 91 13.28 2.86 -29.43
CA GLY A 91 12.28 3.93 -29.46
C GLY A 91 11.40 4.00 -28.24
N ALA A 92 10.14 4.34 -28.40
CA ALA A 92 9.18 4.46 -27.32
C ALA A 92 8.81 3.11 -26.70
N GLY A 93 8.57 3.11 -25.40
CA GLY A 93 8.05 1.98 -24.65
C GLY A 93 7.09 2.44 -23.55
N ALA A 94 6.22 1.57 -23.10
CA ALA A 94 5.35 1.82 -21.95
C ALA A 94 4.98 0.54 -21.25
N VAL A 95 4.83 0.63 -19.93
CA VAL A 95 4.24 -0.40 -19.09
C VAL A 95 2.99 0.18 -18.46
N MET A 96 1.86 -0.51 -18.64
CA MET A 96 0.56 -0.08 -18.13
C MET A 96 0.04 -1.15 -17.18
N ARG A 97 0.03 -0.84 -15.90
CA ARG A 97 -0.48 -1.71 -14.84
C ARG A 97 -1.97 -1.49 -14.65
N THR A 98 -2.75 -2.57 -14.72
CA THR A 98 -4.18 -2.51 -14.38
C THR A 98 -4.35 -2.30 -12.88
N ILE A 99 -5.09 -1.26 -12.51
CA ILE A 99 -5.49 -0.98 -11.12
C ILE A 99 -6.84 -1.66 -10.91
N PRO A 100 -6.97 -2.55 -9.88
CA PRO A 100 -8.23 -3.22 -9.61
C PRO A 100 -9.36 -2.22 -9.31
N SER A 101 -10.49 -2.38 -9.97
CA SER A 101 -11.68 -1.56 -9.72
C SER A 101 -12.48 -2.02 -8.49
N LYS A 102 -12.30 -3.28 -8.06
CA LYS A 102 -13.01 -3.86 -6.93
C LYS A 102 -12.12 -3.83 -5.67
N ILE A 103 -12.62 -3.14 -4.64
CA ILE A 103 -12.02 -3.21 -3.30
C ILE A 103 -12.58 -4.45 -2.61
N LEU A 104 -11.67 -5.31 -2.14
CA LEU A 104 -12.03 -6.49 -1.35
C LEU A 104 -12.35 -6.06 0.09
N SER A 105 -13.30 -6.74 0.72
CA SER A 105 -13.60 -6.54 2.14
C SER A 105 -12.52 -7.17 3.03
N LEU A 106 -12.51 -6.82 4.31
CA LEU A 106 -11.66 -7.47 5.31
C LEU A 106 -11.94 -8.98 5.40
N GLU A 107 -13.20 -9.37 5.22
CA GLU A 107 -13.63 -10.76 5.19
C GLU A 107 -13.11 -11.50 3.93
N ASP A 108 -13.24 -10.89 2.73
CA ASP A 108 -12.70 -11.44 1.48
C ASP A 108 -11.18 -11.69 1.58
N LEU A 109 -10.47 -10.79 2.26
CA LEU A 109 -9.03 -10.90 2.51
C LEU A 109 -8.68 -11.88 3.63
N LYS A 110 -9.68 -12.43 4.32
CA LYS A 110 -9.52 -13.30 5.50
C LYS A 110 -8.68 -12.64 6.59
N CYS A 111 -8.82 -11.34 6.75
CA CYS A 111 -8.16 -10.59 7.81
C CYS A 111 -8.67 -11.04 9.20
N PRO A 112 -7.81 -11.05 10.22
CA PRO A 112 -8.25 -11.23 11.60
C PRO A 112 -9.32 -10.19 12.00
N LYS A 113 -10.32 -10.59 12.79
CA LYS A 113 -11.42 -9.68 13.23
C LYS A 113 -10.94 -8.40 13.90
N ILE A 114 -9.77 -8.43 14.53
CA ILE A 114 -9.18 -7.25 15.15
C ILE A 114 -8.97 -6.09 14.17
N PHE A 115 -8.88 -6.35 12.84
CA PHE A 115 -8.74 -5.30 11.84
C PHE A 115 -9.96 -4.39 11.76
N GLU A 116 -11.16 -4.93 11.99
CA GLU A 116 -12.38 -4.11 12.11
C GLU A 116 -12.24 -3.15 13.29
N SER A 117 -11.93 -3.68 14.48
CA SER A 117 -11.73 -2.86 15.69
C SER A 117 -10.60 -1.83 15.55
N ILE A 118 -9.51 -2.17 14.84
CA ILE A 118 -8.43 -1.24 14.55
C ILE A 118 -8.91 -0.14 13.58
N SER A 119 -9.72 -0.51 12.60
CA SER A 119 -10.30 0.46 11.65
C SER A 119 -11.26 1.44 12.34
N ASP A 120 -11.90 1.00 13.42
CA ASP A 120 -12.92 1.77 14.14
C ASP A 120 -12.34 2.66 15.27
N PHE A 121 -11.02 2.75 15.40
CA PHE A 121 -10.44 3.70 16.36
C PHE A 121 -10.91 5.13 16.07
N PRO A 122 -11.30 5.89 17.10
CA PRO A 122 -11.82 7.25 16.90
C PRO A 122 -10.73 8.24 16.48
N ARG A 123 -9.48 7.99 16.86
CA ARG A 123 -8.31 8.85 16.57
C ARG A 123 -7.01 8.13 16.83
N GLY A 124 -5.94 8.70 16.35
CA GLY A 124 -4.58 8.19 16.51
C GLY A 124 -4.03 7.67 15.20
N MET A 125 -2.90 7.01 15.24
CA MET A 125 -2.20 6.54 14.04
C MET A 125 -2.19 5.02 13.98
N VAL A 126 -2.55 4.49 12.82
CA VAL A 126 -2.50 3.05 12.49
C VAL A 126 -1.57 2.87 11.30
N LEU A 127 -0.59 2.00 11.43
CA LEU A 127 0.41 1.75 10.40
C LEU A 127 0.29 0.35 9.84
N VAL A 128 0.23 0.25 8.52
CA VAL A 128 0.34 -1.03 7.79
C VAL A 128 1.68 -1.07 7.09
N THR A 129 2.53 -2.01 7.47
CA THR A 129 3.92 -2.07 7.03
C THR A 129 4.25 -3.38 6.33
N GLY A 130 5.37 -3.43 5.66
CA GLY A 130 5.84 -4.61 4.95
C GLY A 130 6.59 -4.25 3.67
N PRO A 131 7.30 -5.20 3.05
CA PRO A 131 8.03 -4.96 1.81
C PRO A 131 7.09 -4.60 0.66
N THR A 132 7.66 -4.10 -0.43
CA THR A 132 6.91 -3.87 -1.67
C THR A 132 6.25 -5.18 -2.14
N GLY A 133 5.00 -5.10 -2.54
CA GLY A 133 4.22 -6.25 -2.98
C GLY A 133 3.68 -7.15 -1.86
N SER A 134 3.75 -6.72 -0.59
CA SER A 134 3.18 -7.45 0.55
C SER A 134 1.66 -7.27 0.71
N GLY A 135 1.00 -6.47 -0.12
CA GLY A 135 -0.44 -6.26 -0.09
C GLY A 135 -0.91 -5.15 0.86
N LYS A 136 -0.02 -4.25 1.31
CA LYS A 136 -0.37 -3.11 2.21
C LYS A 136 -1.54 -2.29 1.68
N SER A 137 -1.46 -1.85 0.43
CA SER A 137 -2.49 -1.00 -0.19
C SER A 137 -3.84 -1.72 -0.25
N THR A 138 -3.84 -3.02 -0.54
CA THR A 138 -5.06 -3.85 -0.55
C THR A 138 -5.70 -3.92 0.83
N THR A 139 -4.89 -4.16 1.86
CA THR A 139 -5.36 -4.21 3.26
C THR A 139 -5.88 -2.85 3.71
N LEU A 140 -5.15 -1.77 3.44
CA LEU A 140 -5.61 -0.42 3.77
C LEU A 140 -6.88 -0.03 3.02
N ALA A 141 -6.99 -0.37 1.74
CA ALA A 141 -8.22 -0.12 0.98
C ALA A 141 -9.42 -0.84 1.62
N ALA A 142 -9.23 -2.08 2.10
CA ALA A 142 -10.28 -2.80 2.82
C ALA A 142 -10.65 -2.15 4.16
N MET A 143 -9.66 -1.66 4.93
CA MET A 143 -9.89 -0.94 6.20
C MET A 143 -10.61 0.39 5.97
N VAL A 144 -10.20 1.15 4.96
CA VAL A 144 -10.87 2.40 4.56
C VAL A 144 -12.30 2.11 4.09
N ASN A 145 -12.49 1.07 3.28
CA ASN A 145 -13.81 0.69 2.81
C ASN A 145 -14.73 0.24 3.95
N HIS A 146 -14.20 -0.44 4.97
CA HIS A 146 -14.96 -0.78 6.18
C HIS A 146 -15.52 0.48 6.86
N ARG A 147 -14.72 1.53 7.02
CA ARG A 147 -15.18 2.84 7.55
C ARG A 147 -16.20 3.49 6.63
N ASN A 148 -15.93 3.53 5.35
CA ASN A 148 -16.80 4.12 4.33
C ASN A 148 -18.20 3.48 4.27
N GLU A 149 -18.30 2.19 4.58
CA GLU A 149 -19.57 1.45 4.63
C GLU A 149 -20.35 1.64 5.94
N ASN A 150 -19.64 1.88 7.04
CA ASN A 150 -20.22 1.82 8.37
C ASN A 150 -20.43 3.18 9.05
N GLU A 151 -19.63 4.19 8.71
CA GLU A 151 -19.67 5.50 9.36
C GLU A 151 -19.96 6.66 8.41
N MET A 152 -20.66 7.66 8.93
CA MET A 152 -20.91 8.94 8.27
C MET A 152 -19.82 9.93 8.66
N GLY A 153 -18.75 10.00 7.86
CA GLY A 153 -17.60 10.86 8.11
C GLY A 153 -16.95 11.32 6.82
N HIS A 154 -15.82 12.00 6.94
CA HIS A 154 -15.01 12.44 5.82
C HIS A 154 -13.67 11.70 5.82
N ILE A 155 -13.40 10.95 4.77
CA ILE A 155 -12.15 10.22 4.53
C ILE A 155 -11.36 10.97 3.48
N LEU A 156 -10.18 11.44 3.84
CA LEU A 156 -9.25 12.08 2.91
C LEU A 156 -8.05 11.19 2.69
N THR A 157 -7.69 10.91 1.43
CA THR A 157 -6.46 10.18 1.11
C THR A 157 -5.46 11.06 0.38
N VAL A 158 -4.17 10.84 0.65
CA VAL A 158 -3.05 11.43 -0.08
C VAL A 158 -2.16 10.29 -0.53
N GLU A 159 -2.04 10.10 -1.83
CA GLU A 159 -1.42 8.90 -2.43
C GLU A 159 -0.48 9.28 -3.59
N ASP A 160 0.47 8.40 -3.90
CA ASP A 160 1.41 8.58 -5.01
C ASP A 160 1.77 7.22 -5.66
N PRO A 161 0.95 6.76 -6.63
CA PRO A 161 -0.37 7.24 -7.04
C PRO A 161 -1.53 6.59 -6.25
N ILE A 162 -2.77 6.97 -6.59
CA ILE A 162 -3.98 6.27 -6.12
C ILE A 162 -3.98 4.84 -6.65
N GLU A 163 -4.01 3.86 -5.73
CA GLU A 163 -4.01 2.43 -6.09
C GLU A 163 -5.43 1.81 -6.12
N PHE A 164 -6.37 2.37 -5.38
CA PHE A 164 -7.77 1.94 -5.36
C PHE A 164 -8.67 3.16 -5.35
N VAL A 165 -9.66 3.19 -6.23
CA VAL A 165 -10.66 4.27 -6.24
C VAL A 165 -11.82 3.88 -5.33
N HIS A 166 -12.08 4.71 -4.33
CA HIS A 166 -13.19 4.56 -3.41
C HIS A 166 -14.39 5.38 -3.86
N GLU A 167 -15.52 4.73 -4.04
CA GLU A 167 -16.79 5.42 -4.14
C GLU A 167 -17.25 5.87 -2.76
N SER A 168 -17.77 7.10 -2.63
CA SER A 168 -18.40 7.55 -1.38
C SER A 168 -19.67 6.73 -1.13
N LYS A 169 -19.74 6.12 0.06
CA LYS A 169 -20.90 5.31 0.52
C LYS A 169 -21.61 6.05 1.65
N LYS A 170 -21.37 5.65 2.92
CA LYS A 170 -21.83 6.45 4.07
C LYS A 170 -20.91 7.63 4.34
N SER A 171 -19.61 7.46 4.09
CA SER A 171 -18.64 8.55 4.21
C SER A 171 -18.47 9.31 2.90
N LEU A 172 -18.12 10.59 3.01
CA LEU A 172 -17.51 11.33 1.91
C LEU A 172 -16.07 10.87 1.75
N VAL A 173 -15.66 10.47 0.56
CA VAL A 173 -14.27 10.08 0.27
C VAL A 173 -13.67 11.03 -0.76
N ASN A 174 -12.61 11.73 -0.38
CA ASN A 174 -11.81 12.57 -1.25
C ASN A 174 -10.40 12.00 -1.36
N GLN A 175 -9.99 11.64 -2.58
CA GLN A 175 -8.67 11.08 -2.84
C GLN A 175 -7.82 12.08 -3.62
N ARG A 176 -6.63 12.37 -3.09
CA ARG A 176 -5.68 13.31 -3.68
C ARG A 176 -4.41 12.58 -4.09
N GLU A 177 -4.09 12.62 -5.38
CA GLU A 177 -2.87 12.06 -5.95
C GLU A 177 -1.80 13.14 -6.06
N VAL A 178 -0.58 12.83 -5.66
CA VAL A 178 0.57 13.72 -5.85
C VAL A 178 0.84 13.89 -7.35
N GLY A 179 1.07 15.12 -7.77
CA GLY A 179 1.15 15.53 -9.16
C GLY A 179 -0.17 16.09 -9.68
N PRO A 180 -1.17 15.27 -9.97
CA PRO A 180 -2.46 15.75 -10.51
C PRO A 180 -3.28 16.62 -9.56
N HIS A 181 -3.30 16.31 -8.25
CA HIS A 181 -4.21 16.91 -7.29
C HIS A 181 -3.53 17.70 -6.19
N THR A 182 -2.23 17.50 -5.99
CA THR A 182 -1.40 18.22 -5.02
C THR A 182 0.05 18.16 -5.43
N LEU A 183 0.83 19.14 -5.02
CA LEU A 183 2.26 19.21 -5.39
C LEU A 183 3.15 18.27 -4.56
N SER A 184 2.70 17.90 -3.35
CA SER A 184 3.46 17.00 -2.47
C SER A 184 2.58 16.45 -1.35
N PHE A 185 3.04 15.38 -0.68
CA PHE A 185 2.44 14.87 0.55
C PHE A 185 2.33 15.95 1.62
N GLN A 186 3.39 16.74 1.82
CA GLN A 186 3.47 17.79 2.84
C GLN A 186 2.42 18.88 2.59
N ASN A 187 2.29 19.34 1.35
CA ASN A 187 1.29 20.35 0.99
C ASN A 187 -0.14 19.84 1.22
N ALA A 188 -0.41 18.61 0.80
CA ALA A 188 -1.71 17.99 1.00
C ALA A 188 -2.04 17.83 2.49
N LEU A 189 -1.10 17.33 3.30
CA LEU A 189 -1.31 17.12 4.74
C LEU A 189 -1.49 18.43 5.52
N ARG A 190 -0.75 19.49 5.17
CA ARG A 190 -0.98 20.83 5.75
C ARG A 190 -2.37 21.37 5.41
N SER A 191 -2.85 21.11 4.20
CA SER A 191 -4.21 21.47 3.78
C SER A 191 -5.27 20.65 4.48
N ALA A 192 -5.03 19.33 4.60
CA ALA A 192 -5.94 18.34 5.15
C ALA A 192 -6.54 18.76 6.50
N LEU A 193 -5.76 19.35 7.38
CA LEU A 193 -6.21 19.83 8.70
C LEU A 193 -7.28 20.91 8.62
N ARG A 194 -7.54 21.50 7.44
CA ARG A 194 -8.58 22.53 7.19
C ARG A 194 -9.69 22.02 6.27
N GLU A 195 -9.63 20.76 5.87
CA GLU A 195 -10.59 20.10 4.98
C GLU A 195 -11.64 19.30 5.75
N ASP A 196 -11.64 19.43 7.09
CA ASP A 196 -12.58 18.74 8.02
C ASP A 196 -12.62 17.21 7.85
N PRO A 197 -11.47 16.51 7.78
CA PRO A 197 -11.48 15.06 7.70
C PRO A 197 -11.62 14.44 9.10
N ASP A 198 -12.30 13.30 9.18
CA ASP A 198 -12.26 12.40 10.34
C ASP A 198 -11.11 11.39 10.21
N ILE A 199 -10.84 10.96 8.97
CA ILE A 199 -9.83 9.97 8.64
C ILE A 199 -8.91 10.51 7.55
N ILE A 200 -7.61 10.36 7.75
CA ILE A 200 -6.58 10.71 6.76
C ILE A 200 -5.76 9.46 6.43
N LEU A 201 -5.71 9.08 5.15
CA LEU A 201 -4.79 8.05 4.67
C LEU A 201 -3.59 8.72 4.03
N VAL A 202 -2.39 8.38 4.52
CA VAL A 202 -1.10 8.78 3.95
C VAL A 202 -0.50 7.57 3.25
N GLY A 203 -0.51 7.57 1.93
CA GLY A 203 -0.15 6.41 1.11
C GLY A 203 1.23 5.86 1.44
N GLU A 204 2.20 6.73 1.70
CA GLU A 204 3.54 6.35 2.17
C GLU A 204 4.20 7.46 3.00
N MET A 205 4.78 7.09 4.13
CA MET A 205 5.54 7.98 5.01
C MET A 205 7.05 7.77 4.82
N ARG A 206 7.65 8.54 3.90
CA ARG A 206 9.07 8.38 3.53
C ARG A 206 10.00 9.35 4.25
N ASP A 207 9.54 10.55 4.52
CA ASP A 207 10.36 11.66 4.98
C ASP A 207 9.88 12.20 6.34
N LEU A 208 10.80 12.90 7.00
CA LEU A 208 10.60 13.48 8.33
C LEU A 208 9.36 14.38 8.40
N GLU A 209 9.18 15.24 7.41
CA GLU A 209 8.10 16.23 7.44
C GLU A 209 6.72 15.55 7.29
N THR A 210 6.60 14.58 6.38
CA THR A 210 5.38 13.77 6.19
C THR A 210 5.03 13.02 7.49
N ILE A 211 6.03 12.41 8.15
CA ILE A 211 5.83 11.69 9.42
C ILE A 211 5.39 12.66 10.52
N ARG A 212 6.03 13.83 10.64
CA ARG A 212 5.69 14.86 11.62
C ARG A 212 4.26 15.33 11.45
N LEU A 213 3.83 15.63 10.22
CA LEU A 213 2.47 16.08 9.92
C LEU A 213 1.43 15.00 10.21
N ALA A 214 1.72 13.74 9.87
CA ALA A 214 0.85 12.59 10.18
C ALA A 214 0.68 12.39 11.70
N MET A 215 1.77 12.48 12.46
CA MET A 215 1.72 12.40 13.93
C MET A 215 0.93 13.56 14.53
N SER A 216 1.13 14.78 14.05
CA SER A 216 0.38 15.96 14.52
C SER A 216 -1.12 15.83 14.23
N ALA A 217 -1.51 15.33 13.07
CA ALA A 217 -2.91 15.03 12.73
C ALA A 217 -3.51 14.00 13.70
N ALA A 218 -2.77 12.93 14.00
CA ALA A 218 -3.20 11.89 14.94
C ALA A 218 -3.38 12.41 16.36
N GLU A 219 -2.52 13.32 16.83
CA GLU A 219 -2.62 13.96 18.14
C GLU A 219 -3.80 14.93 18.23
N THR A 220 -4.10 15.63 17.14
CA THR A 220 -5.17 16.65 17.08
C THR A 220 -6.56 16.06 16.84
N GLY A 221 -6.72 14.76 16.88
CA GLY A 221 -8.03 14.11 16.92
C GLY A 221 -8.43 13.32 15.69
N HIS A 222 -7.58 13.26 14.66
CA HIS A 222 -7.85 12.49 13.43
C HIS A 222 -7.41 11.02 13.57
N LEU A 223 -8.08 10.12 12.88
CA LEU A 223 -7.57 8.78 12.63
C LEU A 223 -6.68 8.81 11.38
N VAL A 224 -5.41 8.49 11.55
CA VAL A 224 -4.42 8.51 10.46
C VAL A 224 -4.01 7.09 10.11
N PHE A 225 -4.25 6.67 8.89
CA PHE A 225 -3.67 5.46 8.31
C PHE A 225 -2.40 5.80 7.54
N GLY A 226 -1.35 5.01 7.68
CA GLY A 226 -0.11 5.22 6.95
C GLY A 226 0.61 3.92 6.61
N THR A 227 1.56 4.00 5.67
CA THR A 227 2.42 2.87 5.33
C THR A 227 3.89 3.18 5.50
N LEU A 228 4.67 2.13 5.82
CA LEU A 228 6.12 2.08 5.76
C LEU A 228 6.57 0.74 5.18
N HIS A 229 7.85 0.65 4.81
CA HIS A 229 8.44 -0.58 4.23
C HIS A 229 9.19 -1.44 5.26
N THR A 230 8.86 -1.32 6.52
CA THR A 230 9.47 -2.09 7.62
C THR A 230 8.81 -3.46 7.77
N SER A 231 9.55 -4.44 8.30
CA SER A 231 9.15 -5.84 8.38
C SER A 231 8.63 -6.28 9.76
N SER A 232 8.61 -5.38 10.75
CA SER A 232 8.06 -5.64 12.09
C SER A 232 7.63 -4.35 12.77
N ALA A 233 6.81 -4.47 13.81
CA ALA A 233 6.38 -3.34 14.63
C ALA A 233 7.57 -2.63 15.28
N ALA A 234 8.51 -3.38 15.86
CA ALA A 234 9.73 -2.82 16.46
C ALA A 234 10.53 -2.00 15.45
N LYS A 235 10.82 -2.57 14.28
CA LYS A 235 11.53 -1.84 13.21
C LYS A 235 10.77 -0.62 12.70
N THR A 236 9.45 -0.64 12.77
CA THR A 236 8.62 0.50 12.41
C THR A 236 8.83 1.66 13.37
N ILE A 237 8.83 1.40 14.68
CA ILE A 237 9.11 2.40 15.71
C ILE A 237 10.51 2.98 15.52
N ASP A 238 11.52 2.14 15.40
CA ASP A 238 12.90 2.58 15.18
C ASP A 238 13.01 3.45 13.92
N ARG A 239 12.40 3.01 12.82
CA ARG A 239 12.44 3.74 11.54
C ARG A 239 11.83 5.14 11.65
N ILE A 240 10.71 5.28 12.36
CA ILE A 240 10.07 6.58 12.57
C ILE A 240 10.99 7.49 13.39
N ILE A 241 11.55 6.98 14.47
CA ILE A 241 12.40 7.76 15.37
C ILE A 241 13.72 8.15 14.68
N ASP A 242 14.28 7.26 13.87
CA ASP A 242 15.61 7.44 13.26
C ASP A 242 15.64 8.49 12.15
N VAL A 243 14.51 8.87 11.57
CA VAL A 243 14.48 9.97 10.59
C VAL A 243 14.61 11.34 11.24
N PHE A 244 14.41 11.44 12.56
CA PHE A 244 14.50 12.71 13.29
C PHE A 244 15.92 12.99 13.81
N PRO A 245 16.31 14.27 13.93
CA PRO A 245 17.54 14.67 14.59
C PRO A 245 17.64 14.15 16.03
N ALA A 246 18.84 13.98 16.52
CA ALA A 246 19.11 13.36 17.83
C ALA A 246 18.47 14.12 18.99
N ASP A 247 18.43 15.44 18.92
CA ASP A 247 17.83 16.36 19.91
C ASP A 247 16.30 16.34 19.93
N GLU A 248 15.68 15.83 18.87
CA GLU A 248 14.21 15.68 18.79
C GLU A 248 13.71 14.28 19.17
N LYS A 249 14.56 13.29 19.20
CA LYS A 249 14.14 11.87 19.34
C LYS A 249 13.34 11.58 20.60
N GLU A 250 13.65 12.22 21.72
CA GLU A 250 12.90 12.05 22.97
C GLU A 250 11.47 12.57 22.85
N MET A 251 11.32 13.76 22.27
CA MET A 251 10.01 14.35 22.00
C MET A 251 9.20 13.48 21.04
N VAL A 252 9.84 12.98 19.98
CA VAL A 252 9.18 12.12 18.99
C VAL A 252 8.72 10.81 19.62
N ARG A 253 9.50 10.19 20.51
CA ARG A 253 9.05 9.01 21.27
C ARG A 253 7.82 9.30 22.12
N ALA A 254 7.80 10.43 22.80
CA ALA A 254 6.64 10.86 23.59
C ALA A 254 5.41 11.03 22.71
N MET A 255 5.50 11.77 21.59
CA MET A 255 4.41 11.97 20.63
C MET A 255 3.94 10.65 20.04
N LEU A 256 4.85 9.79 19.60
CA LEU A 256 4.51 8.50 19.02
C LEU A 256 3.83 7.59 20.04
N SER A 257 4.28 7.58 21.29
CA SER A 257 3.68 6.78 22.38
C SER A 257 2.23 7.16 22.64
N GLU A 258 1.86 8.43 22.45
CA GLU A 258 0.49 8.93 22.64
C GLU A 258 -0.39 8.79 21.40
N SER A 259 0.18 8.97 20.21
CA SER A 259 -0.58 8.98 18.94
C SER A 259 -0.75 7.59 18.33
N LEU A 260 0.23 6.70 18.44
CA LEU A 260 0.17 5.37 17.80
C LEU A 260 -0.86 4.46 18.47
N ARG A 261 -1.68 3.80 17.65
CA ARG A 261 -2.72 2.85 18.11
C ARG A 261 -2.41 1.40 17.76
N ALA A 262 -1.95 1.17 16.54
CA ALA A 262 -1.61 -0.17 16.07
C ALA A 262 -0.55 -0.15 14.97
N VAL A 263 0.21 -1.24 14.89
CA VAL A 263 1.08 -1.55 13.75
C VAL A 263 0.75 -2.94 13.25
N ILE A 264 0.46 -3.05 11.97
CA ILE A 264 0.21 -4.31 11.26
C ILE A 264 1.35 -4.49 10.27
N SER A 265 2.25 -5.42 10.53
CA SER A 265 3.33 -5.77 9.60
C SER A 265 2.93 -6.99 8.79
N GLN A 266 2.96 -6.88 7.47
CA GLN A 266 2.37 -7.85 6.55
C GLN A 266 3.38 -8.40 5.56
N THR A 267 3.29 -9.70 5.31
CA THR A 267 3.98 -10.38 4.21
C THR A 267 3.04 -11.34 3.49
N LEU A 268 3.32 -11.65 2.22
CA LEU A 268 2.54 -12.62 1.44
C LEU A 268 3.32 -13.93 1.28
N LEU A 269 2.61 -15.03 1.39
CA LEU A 269 3.11 -16.39 1.16
C LEU A 269 2.27 -17.08 0.10
N LYS A 270 2.88 -18.01 -0.63
CA LYS A 270 2.17 -18.90 -1.56
C LYS A 270 1.33 -19.90 -0.77
N THR A 271 0.09 -20.08 -1.20
CA THR A 271 -0.75 -21.15 -0.65
C THR A 271 -0.23 -22.52 -1.03
N LYS A 272 -0.42 -23.51 -0.17
CA LYS A 272 0.09 -24.88 -0.37
C LYS A 272 -0.50 -25.56 -1.60
N ASP A 273 -1.73 -25.23 -1.95
CA ASP A 273 -2.45 -25.72 -3.12
C ASP A 273 -2.06 -25.01 -4.43
N GLY A 274 -1.22 -23.97 -4.34
CA GLY A 274 -0.81 -23.17 -5.50
C GLY A 274 -1.89 -22.26 -6.07
N SER A 275 -3.05 -22.14 -5.42
CA SER A 275 -4.18 -21.34 -5.93
C SER A 275 -3.97 -19.83 -5.84
N GLY A 276 -3.03 -19.38 -5.01
CA GLY A 276 -2.79 -17.96 -4.82
C GLY A 276 -1.79 -17.62 -3.72
N ARG A 277 -2.07 -16.52 -3.03
CA ARG A 277 -1.26 -16.04 -1.92
C ARG A 277 -2.16 -15.72 -0.71
N VAL A 278 -1.59 -15.88 0.47
CA VAL A 278 -2.22 -15.53 1.74
C VAL A 278 -1.32 -14.56 2.50
N ALA A 279 -1.92 -13.61 3.21
CA ALA A 279 -1.18 -12.68 4.05
C ALA A 279 -0.90 -13.30 5.42
N ALA A 280 0.32 -13.08 5.92
CA ALA A 280 0.67 -13.30 7.31
C ALA A 280 0.96 -11.95 7.97
N HIS A 281 0.52 -11.80 9.22
CA HIS A 281 0.57 -10.53 9.93
C HIS A 281 1.25 -10.67 11.29
N GLU A 282 2.13 -9.72 11.60
CA GLU A 282 2.42 -9.33 12.98
C GLU A 282 1.46 -8.19 13.34
N ILE A 283 0.78 -8.29 14.47
CA ILE A 283 -0.21 -7.32 14.94
C ILE A 283 0.19 -6.83 16.31
N MET A 284 0.46 -5.53 16.41
CA MET A 284 0.75 -4.85 17.68
C MET A 284 -0.34 -3.82 17.96
N ILE A 285 -0.92 -3.90 19.14
CA ILE A 285 -1.83 -2.88 19.69
C ILE A 285 -1.06 -2.07 20.75
N CYS A 286 -1.12 -0.75 20.66
CA CYS A 286 -0.42 0.13 21.58
C CYS A 286 -1.13 0.21 22.94
N THR A 287 -0.97 -0.86 23.73
CA THR A 287 -1.35 -0.90 25.15
C THR A 287 -0.53 0.10 25.97
N PRO A 288 -0.93 0.44 27.20
CA PRO A 288 -0.11 1.24 28.10
C PRO A 288 1.32 0.69 28.27
N ALA A 289 1.49 -0.65 28.30
CA ALA A 289 2.79 -1.29 28.39
C ALA A 289 3.65 -1.00 27.14
N ILE A 290 3.09 -1.17 25.95
CA ILE A 290 3.77 -0.87 24.67
C ILE A 290 4.14 0.62 24.60
N ARG A 291 3.22 1.52 24.96
CA ARG A 291 3.48 2.98 24.98
C ARG A 291 4.67 3.33 25.87
N ASN A 292 4.73 2.70 27.04
CA ASN A 292 5.84 2.91 27.97
C ASN A 292 7.18 2.44 27.39
N LEU A 293 7.19 1.28 26.73
CA LEU A 293 8.40 0.76 26.04
C LEU A 293 8.88 1.70 24.92
N ILE A 294 7.95 2.32 24.17
CA ILE A 294 8.29 3.33 23.15
C ILE A 294 8.94 4.54 23.83
N ARG A 295 8.30 5.07 24.86
CA ARG A 295 8.76 6.27 25.59
C ARG A 295 10.14 6.08 26.20
N GLU A 296 10.40 4.90 26.77
CA GLU A 296 11.66 4.55 27.44
C GLU A 296 12.75 4.03 26.48
N ALA A 297 12.51 4.04 25.17
CA ALA A 297 13.42 3.49 24.16
C ALA A 297 13.75 1.99 24.35
N LYS A 298 12.82 1.22 24.94
CA LYS A 298 12.96 -0.22 25.20
C LYS A 298 12.29 -1.06 24.11
N VAL A 299 12.44 -0.65 22.85
CA VAL A 299 11.80 -1.27 21.67
C VAL A 299 12.05 -2.79 21.57
N PRO A 300 13.26 -3.34 21.88
CA PRO A 300 13.48 -4.79 21.82
C PRO A 300 12.56 -5.60 22.72
N GLN A 301 12.03 -5.02 23.80
CA GLN A 301 11.11 -5.71 24.72
C GLN A 301 9.67 -5.80 24.19
N MET A 302 9.34 -5.08 23.13
CA MET A 302 8.00 -5.07 22.52
C MET A 302 7.62 -6.45 21.97
N TYR A 303 8.58 -7.21 21.47
CA TYR A 303 8.32 -8.55 20.94
C TYR A 303 7.65 -9.47 21.97
N SER A 304 8.15 -9.48 23.23
CA SER A 304 7.56 -10.28 24.31
C SER A 304 6.13 -9.84 24.64
N SER A 305 5.86 -8.53 24.61
CA SER A 305 4.52 -7.99 24.84
C SER A 305 3.54 -8.37 23.70
N ILE A 306 4.00 -8.37 22.46
CA ILE A 306 3.21 -8.81 21.30
C ILE A 306 2.93 -10.32 21.43
N GLN A 307 3.95 -11.12 21.74
CA GLN A 307 3.86 -12.59 21.86
C GLN A 307 2.83 -13.02 22.90
N THR A 308 2.75 -12.31 24.02
CA THR A 308 1.83 -12.63 25.13
C THR A 308 0.48 -11.91 25.02
N GLY A 309 0.32 -11.01 24.06
CA GLY A 309 -0.88 -10.18 23.89
C GLY A 309 -2.03 -10.83 23.10
N GLY A 310 -2.03 -12.14 22.93
CA GLY A 310 -3.05 -12.84 22.13
C GLY A 310 -4.49 -12.61 22.59
N GLY A 311 -4.71 -12.38 23.90
CA GLY A 311 -6.05 -12.11 24.46
C GLY A 311 -6.72 -10.82 23.94
N ILE A 312 -5.92 -9.87 23.42
CA ILE A 312 -6.41 -8.63 22.81
C ILE A 312 -6.20 -8.56 21.30
N GLY A 313 -5.84 -9.69 20.69
CA GLY A 313 -5.67 -9.80 19.23
C GLY A 313 -4.26 -9.51 18.72
N MET A 314 -3.25 -9.31 19.59
CA MET A 314 -1.86 -9.23 19.18
C MET A 314 -1.32 -10.60 18.78
N GLN A 315 -0.42 -10.62 17.83
CA GLN A 315 0.33 -11.82 17.44
C GLN A 315 1.66 -11.45 16.82
N THR A 316 2.66 -12.30 17.01
CA THR A 316 3.91 -12.21 16.26
C THR A 316 3.74 -12.82 14.86
N LEU A 317 4.63 -12.46 13.93
CA LEU A 317 4.63 -13.07 12.61
C LEU A 317 4.77 -14.60 12.69
N ASP A 318 5.66 -15.11 13.54
CA ASP A 318 5.90 -16.54 13.66
C ASP A 318 4.67 -17.29 14.23
N GLN A 319 3.92 -16.70 15.18
CA GLN A 319 2.64 -17.25 15.63
C GLN A 319 1.61 -17.34 14.51
N CYS A 320 1.51 -16.30 13.67
CA CYS A 320 0.64 -16.32 12.49
C CYS A 320 1.06 -17.41 11.50
N LEU A 321 2.35 -17.51 11.22
CA LEU A 321 2.89 -18.53 10.32
C LEU A 321 2.63 -19.96 10.84
N GLN A 322 2.79 -20.20 12.14
CA GLN A 322 2.47 -21.49 12.78
C GLN A 322 0.98 -21.85 12.61
N ASP A 323 0.06 -20.88 12.80
CA ASP A 323 -1.36 -21.11 12.58
C ASP A 323 -1.66 -21.47 11.13
N LEU A 324 -1.08 -20.74 10.18
CA LEU A 324 -1.26 -21.01 8.73
C LEU A 324 -0.74 -22.40 8.35
N VAL A 325 0.39 -22.83 8.91
CA VAL A 325 0.94 -24.19 8.69
C VAL A 325 0.03 -25.24 9.33
N LYS A 326 -0.39 -25.02 10.58
CA LYS A 326 -1.30 -25.94 11.30
C LYS A 326 -2.63 -26.13 10.58
N ARG A 327 -3.16 -25.07 9.99
CA ARG A 327 -4.38 -25.09 9.18
C ARG A 327 -4.15 -25.61 7.76
N ASN A 328 -2.93 -26.04 7.41
CA ASN A 328 -2.54 -26.57 6.12
C ASN A 328 -2.74 -25.56 4.94
N VAL A 329 -2.73 -24.26 5.22
CA VAL A 329 -2.86 -23.18 4.22
C VAL A 329 -1.52 -22.92 3.53
N VAL A 330 -0.41 -23.01 4.28
CA VAL A 330 0.95 -22.74 3.82
C VAL A 330 1.84 -23.93 4.17
N SER A 331 2.82 -24.26 3.33
CA SER A 331 3.80 -25.29 3.65
C SER A 331 4.81 -24.82 4.71
N VAL A 332 5.39 -25.73 5.45
CA VAL A 332 6.47 -25.44 6.44
C VAL A 332 7.64 -24.74 5.73
N ALA A 333 8.04 -25.23 4.56
CA ALA A 333 9.13 -24.64 3.76
C ALA A 333 8.85 -23.18 3.38
N GLU A 334 7.64 -22.86 2.93
CA GLU A 334 7.24 -21.50 2.59
C GLU A 334 7.20 -20.59 3.84
N ALA A 335 6.61 -21.07 4.94
CA ALA A 335 6.58 -20.34 6.22
C ALA A 335 7.99 -20.00 6.71
N ARG A 336 8.92 -20.95 6.63
CA ARG A 336 10.34 -20.78 7.00
C ARG A 336 11.02 -19.64 6.24
N THR A 337 10.64 -19.38 4.98
CA THR A 337 11.23 -18.29 4.18
C THR A 337 10.94 -16.91 4.77
N LYS A 338 9.84 -16.76 5.50
CA LYS A 338 9.34 -15.49 6.08
C LYS A 338 9.50 -15.42 7.60
N ALA A 339 9.76 -16.54 8.27
CA ALA A 339 9.88 -16.61 9.72
C ALA A 339 11.02 -15.74 10.25
N ALA A 340 10.77 -15.09 11.39
CA ALA A 340 11.79 -14.38 12.16
C ALA A 340 12.75 -15.40 12.81
N ASN A 341 12.21 -16.46 13.38
CA ASN A 341 12.98 -17.61 13.89
C ASN A 341 12.74 -18.83 13.00
N LYS A 342 13.71 -19.12 12.13
CA LYS A 342 13.63 -20.24 11.19
C LYS A 342 13.66 -21.61 11.84
N GLU A 343 14.20 -21.73 13.04
CA GLU A 343 14.28 -23.00 13.79
C GLU A 343 12.89 -23.47 14.24
N THR A 344 11.94 -22.57 14.38
CA THR A 344 10.54 -22.88 14.70
C THR A 344 9.84 -23.68 13.59
N PHE A 345 10.40 -23.68 12.38
CA PHE A 345 9.86 -24.34 11.18
C PHE A 345 10.89 -25.34 10.64
N PRO A 346 11.09 -26.50 11.29
CA PRO A 346 11.99 -27.51 10.80
C PRO A 346 11.47 -28.13 9.49
N VAL A 347 12.35 -28.28 8.50
CA VAL A 347 12.07 -28.89 7.20
C VAL A 347 12.68 -30.28 7.16
#